data_f8361ee4e0a6bd5e7ade92adefa53fbc
#
_entry.id   f8361ee4e0a6bd5e7ade92adefa53fbc
#
_cell.length_a   1.000
_cell.length_b   1.000
_cell.length_c   1.000
_cell.angle_alpha   90.00
_cell.angle_beta   90.00
_cell.angle_gamma   90.00
#
_symmetry.space_group_name_H-M   'P 1'
#
loop_
_entity.id
_entity.type
_entity.pdbx_description
1 polymer ?
#
loop_
_entity_poly.entity_id
_entity_poly.type
_entity_poly.pdbx_seq_one_letter_code
_entity_poly.pdbx_strand_id
1 'polypeptide(L)'
;TYNIIGEQKLRALRNLCEKVKVSVVADSSFCIKGLSKTFEGAKEALPVLVECDTGANRCGVISPQEACELAELINRSPGLIFGGLMTYPPTSQAQKINSFLTDAKKLIEAKNIAVNTVSIGGSPDMWKVKDIPVATEYRIGTYIFNDRSLVENKICSEKKVALTVLATVVSTPTKNRAIIDAGSKVLTSDLFGMNDHGSIVNYPELRII
;
A
#
# COMPACT_ATOMS: atom_id res chain seq x y z
N THR A 1 -1.52 -2.47 -5.29
CA THR A 1 -1.47 -3.84 -5.84
C THR A 1 -0.02 -4.23 -6.04
N TYR A 2 0.33 -5.49 -5.81
CA TYR A 2 1.68 -6.03 -6.06
C TYR A 2 1.93 -6.27 -7.54
N ASN A 3 3.17 -6.60 -7.88
CA ASN A 3 3.56 -6.96 -9.23
C ASN A 3 2.64 -8.02 -9.85
N ILE A 4 2.23 -7.81 -11.09
CA ILE A 4 1.34 -8.74 -11.80
C ILE A 4 2.20 -9.67 -12.65
N ILE A 5 2.25 -10.93 -12.24
CA ILE A 5 3.07 -11.98 -12.86
C ILE A 5 2.19 -13.18 -13.21
N GLY A 6 2.51 -13.82 -14.33
CA GLY A 6 1.82 -14.99 -14.82
C GLY A 6 0.80 -14.67 -15.92
N GLU A 7 0.79 -15.50 -16.93
CA GLU A 7 0.06 -15.27 -18.19
C GLU A 7 -1.45 -15.07 -17.97
N GLN A 8 -2.06 -15.85 -17.08
CA GLN A 8 -3.48 -15.73 -16.78
C GLN A 8 -3.83 -14.35 -16.19
N LYS A 9 -3.02 -13.84 -15.23
CA LYS A 9 -3.23 -12.54 -14.61
C LYS A 9 -2.96 -11.40 -15.60
N LEU A 10 -1.94 -11.54 -16.43
CA LEU A 10 -1.61 -10.55 -17.45
C LEU A 10 -2.72 -10.46 -18.51
N ARG A 11 -3.30 -11.58 -18.95
CA ARG A 11 -4.48 -11.57 -19.83
C ARG A 11 -5.70 -10.93 -19.17
N ALA A 12 -5.95 -11.25 -17.91
CA ALA A 12 -7.05 -10.63 -17.17
C ALA A 12 -6.86 -9.10 -17.02
N LEU A 13 -5.63 -8.65 -16.76
CA LEU A 13 -5.30 -7.23 -16.75
C LEU A 13 -5.58 -6.57 -18.09
N ARG A 14 -5.15 -7.18 -19.20
CA ARG A 14 -5.39 -6.66 -20.55
C ARG A 14 -6.88 -6.47 -20.83
N ASN A 15 -7.68 -7.49 -20.54
CA ASN A 15 -9.14 -7.43 -20.70
C ASN A 15 -9.80 -6.38 -19.79
N LEU A 16 -9.25 -6.14 -18.60
CA LEU A 16 -9.73 -5.11 -17.70
C LEU A 16 -9.47 -3.71 -18.27
N CYS A 17 -8.27 -3.50 -18.85
CA CYS A 17 -7.88 -2.22 -19.44
C CYS A 17 -8.73 -1.82 -20.65
N GLU A 18 -9.42 -2.76 -21.30
CA GLU A 18 -10.40 -2.45 -22.35
C GLU A 18 -11.68 -1.80 -21.82
N LYS A 19 -11.95 -1.93 -20.51
CA LYS A 19 -13.20 -1.49 -19.88
C LYS A 19 -13.00 -0.28 -18.98
N VAL A 20 -11.83 -0.18 -18.34
CA VAL A 20 -11.52 0.88 -17.37
C VAL A 20 -10.07 1.32 -17.49
N LYS A 21 -9.79 2.57 -17.12
CA LYS A 21 -8.42 3.09 -17.02
C LYS A 21 -7.72 2.47 -15.82
N VAL A 22 -6.60 1.81 -16.06
CA VAL A 22 -5.82 1.12 -15.03
C VAL A 22 -4.37 1.58 -15.12
N SER A 23 -3.72 1.73 -13.98
CA SER A 23 -2.26 1.78 -13.85
C SER A 23 -1.80 0.67 -12.92
N VAL A 24 -0.59 0.17 -13.14
CA VAL A 24 0.00 -0.89 -12.33
C VAL A 24 1.38 -0.50 -11.83
N VAL A 25 1.97 -1.30 -10.98
CA VAL A 25 3.35 -1.12 -10.52
C VAL A 25 4.24 -2.24 -11.01
N ALA A 26 5.54 -1.95 -11.11
CA ALA A 26 6.58 -2.92 -11.37
C ALA A 26 7.85 -2.55 -10.59
N ASP A 27 8.57 -3.56 -10.07
CA ASP A 27 9.83 -3.42 -9.36
C ASP A 27 10.99 -4.19 -9.99
N SER A 28 10.76 -4.78 -11.15
CA SER A 28 11.75 -5.62 -11.82
C SER A 28 11.62 -5.61 -13.33
N SER A 29 12.75 -5.82 -14.01
CA SER A 29 12.78 -5.99 -15.47
C SER A 29 11.96 -7.19 -15.93
N PHE A 30 11.84 -8.24 -15.11
CA PHE A 30 11.02 -9.40 -15.41
C PHE A 30 9.52 -9.04 -15.50
N CYS A 31 9.03 -8.28 -14.51
CA CYS A 31 7.65 -7.81 -14.52
C CYS A 31 7.37 -6.90 -15.72
N ILE A 32 8.25 -5.92 -15.98
CA ILE A 32 8.12 -4.97 -17.10
C ILE A 32 8.09 -5.70 -18.45
N LYS A 33 8.97 -6.67 -18.68
CA LYS A 33 8.98 -7.48 -19.90
C LYS A 33 7.69 -8.27 -20.10
N GLY A 34 7.14 -8.83 -19.03
CA GLY A 34 5.85 -9.55 -19.06
C GLY A 34 4.69 -8.63 -19.42
N LEU A 35 4.65 -7.44 -18.82
CA LEU A 35 3.66 -6.40 -19.15
C LEU A 35 3.81 -5.94 -20.59
N SER A 36 5.02 -5.59 -21.03
CA SER A 36 5.28 -5.14 -22.39
C SER A 36 4.83 -6.15 -23.44
N LYS A 37 5.24 -7.42 -23.30
CA LYS A 37 4.80 -8.49 -24.19
C LYS A 37 3.27 -8.60 -24.26
N THR A 38 2.58 -8.37 -23.14
CA THR A 38 1.13 -8.49 -23.07
C THR A 38 0.42 -7.29 -23.70
N PHE A 39 1.00 -6.10 -23.58
CA PHE A 39 0.40 -4.84 -24.05
C PHE A 39 0.94 -4.35 -25.40
N GLU A 40 1.91 -5.03 -25.98
CA GLU A 40 2.35 -4.78 -27.35
C GLU A 40 1.15 -4.86 -28.31
N GLY A 41 0.97 -3.82 -29.13
CA GLY A 41 -0.19 -3.67 -30.01
C GLY A 41 -1.52 -3.41 -29.29
N ALA A 42 -1.52 -3.04 -28.00
CA ALA A 42 -2.74 -2.59 -27.32
C ALA A 42 -3.18 -1.23 -27.90
N LYS A 43 -4.49 -0.96 -27.85
CA LYS A 43 -5.06 0.32 -28.30
C LYS A 43 -4.51 1.51 -27.50
N GLU A 44 -4.29 1.31 -26.22
CA GLU A 44 -3.71 2.30 -25.32
C GLU A 44 -2.54 1.67 -24.56
N ALA A 45 -1.46 2.44 -24.36
CA ALA A 45 -0.32 2.01 -23.58
C ALA A 45 -0.70 1.93 -22.10
N LEU A 46 -0.22 0.91 -21.40
CA LEU A 46 -0.44 0.72 -19.98
C LEU A 46 0.49 1.64 -19.16
N PRO A 47 -0.04 2.53 -18.32
CA PRO A 47 0.77 3.27 -17.37
C PRO A 47 1.35 2.35 -16.29
N VAL A 48 2.67 2.35 -16.14
CA VAL A 48 3.39 1.54 -15.13
C VAL A 48 4.21 2.47 -14.25
N LEU A 49 3.96 2.42 -12.93
CA LEU A 49 4.77 3.12 -11.94
C LEU A 49 5.88 2.19 -11.46
N VAL A 50 7.04 2.75 -11.17
CA VAL A 50 8.12 2.01 -10.50
C VAL A 50 7.79 1.94 -9.02
N GLU A 51 7.74 0.72 -8.46
CA GLU A 51 7.59 0.50 -7.03
C GLU A 51 8.94 0.61 -6.34
N CYS A 52 9.01 1.44 -5.30
CA CYS A 52 10.22 1.73 -4.52
C CYS A 52 10.04 1.22 -3.09
N ASP A 53 11.02 0.48 -2.57
CA ASP A 53 11.10 0.16 -1.14
C ASP A 53 11.90 1.25 -0.42
N THR A 54 11.21 2.11 0.26
CA THR A 54 11.81 3.19 1.06
C THR A 54 12.12 2.76 2.50
N GLY A 55 12.07 1.45 2.78
CA GLY A 55 12.41 0.84 4.07
C GLY A 55 11.30 0.05 4.74
N ALA A 56 10.22 -0.27 4.02
CA ALA A 56 9.15 -1.14 4.50
C ALA A 56 9.50 -2.64 4.37
N ASN A 57 10.58 -2.97 3.67
CA ASN A 57 11.06 -4.33 3.43
C ASN A 57 10.00 -5.25 2.80
N ARG A 58 9.33 -4.73 1.75
CA ARG A 58 8.30 -5.47 1.00
C ARG A 58 8.73 -5.65 -0.45
N CYS A 59 7.97 -5.02 -1.37
CA CYS A 59 8.27 -4.94 -2.79
C CYS A 59 8.91 -3.60 -3.10
N GLY A 60 9.67 -3.55 -4.18
CA GLY A 60 10.22 -2.31 -4.70
C GLY A 60 11.74 -2.32 -4.81
N VAL A 61 12.24 -1.47 -5.69
CA VAL A 61 13.68 -1.22 -5.83
C VAL A 61 14.20 -0.44 -4.62
N ILE A 62 15.44 -0.70 -4.25
CA ILE A 62 16.03 -0.19 -2.99
C ILE A 62 16.94 1.02 -3.18
N SER A 63 17.13 1.46 -4.42
CA SER A 63 17.95 2.65 -4.73
C SER A 63 17.28 3.58 -5.77
N PRO A 64 17.53 4.89 -5.72
CA PRO A 64 17.12 5.84 -6.74
C PRO A 64 17.63 5.48 -8.15
N GLN A 65 18.82 4.89 -8.25
CA GLN A 65 19.44 4.46 -9.51
C GLN A 65 18.64 3.33 -10.16
N GLU A 66 18.29 2.29 -9.39
CA GLU A 66 17.43 1.20 -9.87
C GLU A 66 16.06 1.72 -10.31
N ALA A 67 15.49 2.68 -9.57
CA ALA A 67 14.23 3.30 -9.97
C ALA A 67 14.36 4.02 -11.34
N CYS A 68 15.45 4.70 -11.57
CA CYS A 68 15.75 5.35 -12.86
C CYS A 68 15.92 4.33 -13.99
N GLU A 69 16.66 3.24 -13.76
CA GLU A 69 16.86 2.17 -14.76
C GLU A 69 15.54 1.51 -15.17
N LEU A 70 14.65 1.26 -14.21
CA LEU A 70 13.32 0.70 -14.51
C LEU A 70 12.42 1.72 -15.21
N ALA A 71 12.50 3.00 -14.87
CA ALA A 71 11.76 4.05 -15.58
C ALA A 71 12.18 4.15 -17.04
N GLU A 72 13.50 4.12 -17.33
CA GLU A 72 14.03 4.07 -18.70
C GLU A 72 13.58 2.79 -19.42
N LEU A 73 13.57 1.63 -18.73
CA LEU A 73 13.11 0.38 -19.31
C LEU A 73 11.63 0.45 -19.69
N ILE A 74 10.77 0.96 -18.79
CA ILE A 74 9.34 1.14 -19.07
C ILE A 74 9.14 2.06 -20.28
N ASN A 75 9.83 3.20 -20.28
CA ASN A 75 9.68 4.23 -21.32
C ASN A 75 10.06 3.73 -22.73
N ARG A 76 10.99 2.76 -22.84
CA ARG A 76 11.38 2.15 -24.13
C ARG A 76 10.65 0.86 -24.45
N SER A 77 9.79 0.36 -23.55
CA SER A 77 9.08 -0.92 -23.73
C SER A 77 7.78 -0.73 -24.52
N PRO A 78 7.58 -1.47 -25.62
CA PRO A 78 6.35 -1.38 -26.42
C PRO A 78 5.11 -1.64 -25.53
N GLY A 79 4.03 -0.89 -25.79
CA GLY A 79 2.76 -1.02 -25.10
C GLY A 79 2.74 -0.49 -23.67
N LEU A 80 3.83 0.10 -23.17
CA LEU A 80 3.92 0.70 -21.85
C LEU A 80 4.18 2.20 -21.92
N ILE A 81 3.82 2.90 -20.85
CA ILE A 81 4.18 4.30 -20.60
C ILE A 81 4.62 4.44 -19.13
N PHE A 82 5.68 5.19 -18.88
CA PHE A 82 6.08 5.47 -17.49
C PHE A 82 5.04 6.33 -16.80
N GLY A 83 4.48 5.78 -15.72
CA GLY A 83 3.39 6.40 -14.95
C GLY A 83 3.84 7.18 -13.72
N GLY A 84 5.11 7.05 -13.31
CA GLY A 84 5.63 7.70 -12.12
C GLY A 84 6.28 6.75 -11.11
N LEU A 85 6.41 7.22 -9.87
CA LEU A 85 6.97 6.48 -8.75
C LEU A 85 5.88 6.10 -7.75
N MET A 86 6.02 4.96 -7.09
CA MET A 86 5.12 4.53 -6.02
C MET A 86 5.92 3.91 -4.87
N THR A 87 5.51 4.20 -3.64
CA THR A 87 6.00 3.46 -2.47
C THR A 87 4.89 3.20 -1.47
N TYR A 88 5.00 2.10 -0.73
CA TYR A 88 4.33 1.91 0.55
C TYR A 88 5.37 2.17 1.65
N PRO A 89 5.37 3.36 2.25
CA PRO A 89 6.45 3.77 3.11
C PRO A 89 6.39 3.14 4.50
N PRO A 90 7.53 2.98 5.18
CA PRO A 90 7.56 2.72 6.62
C PRO A 90 7.01 3.92 7.38
N THR A 91 6.46 3.69 8.58
CA THR A 91 5.94 4.74 9.43
C THR A 91 7.07 5.61 10.03
N SER A 92 6.77 6.89 10.25
CA SER A 92 7.65 7.85 10.96
C SER A 92 9.05 8.06 10.34
N GLN A 93 9.21 7.86 9.02
CA GLN A 93 10.47 8.05 8.29
C GLN A 93 10.36 9.06 7.13
N ALA A 94 9.55 10.10 7.28
CA ALA A 94 9.21 11.06 6.23
C ALA A 94 10.44 11.65 5.50
N GLN A 95 11.49 12.03 6.23
CA GLN A 95 12.70 12.59 5.64
C GLN A 95 13.42 11.61 4.70
N LYS A 96 13.60 10.36 5.14
CA LYS A 96 14.23 9.31 4.35
C LYS A 96 13.44 9.01 3.09
N ILE A 97 12.10 8.91 3.23
CA ILE A 97 11.18 8.68 2.12
C ILE A 97 11.25 9.82 1.11
N ASN A 98 11.19 11.06 1.59
CA ASN A 98 11.26 12.24 0.74
C ASN A 98 12.59 12.36 0.00
N SER A 99 13.73 12.09 0.67
CA SER A 99 15.05 12.10 0.04
C SER A 99 15.12 11.06 -1.08
N PHE A 100 14.78 9.80 -0.80
CA PHE A 100 14.79 8.73 -1.80
C PHE A 100 13.98 9.09 -3.05
N LEU A 101 12.72 9.51 -2.86
CA LEU A 101 11.82 9.83 -3.97
C LEU A 101 12.26 11.09 -4.74
N THR A 102 12.81 12.08 -4.04
CA THR A 102 13.37 13.29 -4.67
C THR A 102 14.58 12.96 -5.54
N ASP A 103 15.48 12.11 -5.03
CA ASP A 103 16.67 11.71 -5.77
C ASP A 103 16.32 10.83 -6.97
N ALA A 104 15.39 9.88 -6.81
CA ALA A 104 14.87 9.08 -7.92
C ALA A 104 14.22 9.98 -9.00
N LYS A 105 13.37 10.92 -8.58
CA LYS A 105 12.75 11.88 -9.49
C LYS A 105 13.79 12.67 -10.29
N LYS A 106 14.80 13.23 -9.62
CA LYS A 106 15.88 13.99 -10.29
C LYS A 106 16.63 13.16 -11.33
N LEU A 107 16.98 11.91 -10.99
CA LEU A 107 17.69 11.02 -11.90
C LEU A 107 16.86 10.70 -13.15
N ILE A 108 15.55 10.44 -12.97
CA ILE A 108 14.63 10.14 -14.07
C ILE A 108 14.43 11.37 -14.96
N GLU A 109 14.22 12.55 -14.36
CA GLU A 109 14.03 13.79 -15.11
C GLU A 109 15.30 14.21 -15.88
N ALA A 110 16.50 13.89 -15.36
CA ALA A 110 17.75 14.07 -16.09
C ALA A 110 17.86 13.20 -17.36
N LYS A 111 17.05 12.17 -17.50
CA LYS A 111 16.89 11.33 -18.70
C LYS A 111 15.79 11.84 -19.64
N ASN A 112 15.26 13.04 -19.42
CA ASN A 112 14.13 13.61 -20.14
C ASN A 112 12.82 12.78 -20.02
N ILE A 113 12.63 12.07 -18.90
CA ILE A 113 11.41 11.34 -18.59
C ILE A 113 10.69 12.12 -17.49
N ALA A 114 9.48 12.61 -17.76
CA ALA A 114 8.72 13.39 -16.80
C ALA A 114 8.19 12.50 -15.65
N VAL A 115 8.33 12.95 -14.40
CA VAL A 115 7.77 12.28 -13.20
C VAL A 115 6.59 13.10 -12.67
N ASN A 116 5.42 12.86 -13.23
CA ASN A 116 4.21 13.59 -12.89
C ASN A 116 3.51 13.04 -11.63
N THR A 117 3.69 11.75 -11.36
CA THR A 117 3.07 11.07 -10.21
C THR A 117 4.13 10.51 -9.28
N VAL A 118 4.05 10.90 -8.02
CA VAL A 118 4.78 10.29 -6.90
C VAL A 118 3.74 9.88 -5.87
N SER A 119 3.37 8.60 -5.91
CA SER A 119 2.28 8.03 -5.13
C SER A 119 2.83 7.38 -3.86
N ILE A 120 2.42 7.89 -2.73
CA ILE A 120 2.78 7.32 -1.42
C ILE A 120 1.51 6.91 -0.67
N GLY A 121 1.63 6.27 0.48
CA GLY A 121 0.44 6.02 1.25
C GLY A 121 0.63 5.15 2.45
N GLY A 122 -0.44 5.13 3.22
CA GLY A 122 -0.60 4.39 4.45
C GLY A 122 -1.38 5.21 5.47
N SER A 123 -2.41 4.61 6.07
CA SER A 123 -3.25 5.29 7.08
C SER A 123 -2.49 5.72 8.33
N PRO A 124 -1.44 5.01 8.82
CA PRO A 124 -0.73 5.40 10.03
C PRO A 124 -0.06 6.77 10.00
N ASP A 125 0.40 7.25 8.85
CA ASP A 125 1.07 8.55 8.74
C ASP A 125 0.25 9.59 7.92
N MET A 126 -1.06 9.39 7.77
CA MET A 126 -1.88 10.24 6.89
C MET A 126 -1.88 11.73 7.27
N TRP A 127 -1.65 12.08 8.54
CA TRP A 127 -1.57 13.47 9.00
C TRP A 127 -0.19 14.11 8.78
N LYS A 128 0.81 13.31 8.38
CA LYS A 128 2.19 13.74 8.16
C LYS A 128 2.56 13.86 6.68
N VAL A 129 1.60 13.77 5.77
CA VAL A 129 1.85 13.84 4.32
C VAL A 129 2.60 15.11 3.90
N LYS A 130 2.37 16.22 4.59
CA LYS A 130 3.08 17.50 4.35
C LYS A 130 4.60 17.42 4.54
N ASP A 131 5.07 16.41 5.28
CA ASP A 131 6.49 16.19 5.55
C ASP A 131 7.20 15.46 4.39
N ILE A 132 6.45 15.11 3.32
CA ILE A 132 6.94 14.48 2.10
C ILE A 132 6.50 15.31 0.89
N PRO A 133 7.07 16.52 0.68
CA PRO A 133 6.61 17.48 -0.32
C PRO A 133 6.77 17.01 -1.79
N VAL A 134 7.61 16.00 -2.04
CA VAL A 134 7.75 15.40 -3.38
C VAL A 134 6.51 14.59 -3.80
N ALA A 135 5.69 14.15 -2.84
CA ALA A 135 4.50 13.36 -3.13
C ALA A 135 3.41 14.19 -3.82
N THR A 136 2.80 13.61 -4.84
CA THR A 136 1.67 14.20 -5.58
C THR A 136 0.35 13.48 -5.31
N GLU A 137 0.43 12.26 -4.77
CA GLU A 137 -0.72 11.40 -4.48
C GLU A 137 -0.52 10.68 -3.14
N TYR A 138 -1.59 10.59 -2.35
CA TYR A 138 -1.58 9.87 -1.07
C TYR A 138 -2.71 8.85 -1.02
N ARG A 139 -2.36 7.56 -0.80
CA ARG A 139 -3.33 6.45 -0.76
C ARG A 139 -3.67 6.10 0.68
N ILE A 140 -4.88 6.42 1.10
CA ILE A 140 -5.40 6.12 2.43
C ILE A 140 -6.55 5.12 2.29
N GLY A 141 -6.51 4.02 3.02
CA GLY A 141 -7.53 2.99 2.96
C GLY A 141 -8.33 2.84 4.25
N THR A 142 -7.67 2.49 5.33
CA THR A 142 -8.29 2.13 6.62
C THR A 142 -9.13 3.26 7.25
N TYR A 143 -8.87 4.52 6.90
CA TYR A 143 -9.55 5.70 7.47
C TYR A 143 -11.08 5.67 7.29
N ILE A 144 -11.61 4.95 6.30
CA ILE A 144 -13.06 4.85 6.04
C ILE A 144 -13.80 4.25 7.23
N PHE A 145 -13.22 3.21 7.84
CA PHE A 145 -13.80 2.55 9.00
C PHE A 145 -13.00 2.86 10.26
N ASN A 146 -11.74 3.14 10.11
CA ASN A 146 -10.70 3.09 11.12
C ASN A 146 -10.65 1.71 11.78
N ASP A 147 -9.71 1.53 12.67
CA ASP A 147 -9.57 0.33 13.46
C ASP A 147 -8.81 0.62 14.75
N ARG A 148 -8.69 -0.37 15.59
CA ARG A 148 -7.98 -0.25 16.85
C ARG A 148 -6.49 0.06 16.65
N SER A 149 -5.86 -0.41 15.58
CA SER A 149 -4.44 -0.10 15.32
C SER A 149 -4.20 1.40 15.14
N LEU A 150 -5.14 2.09 14.48
CA LEU A 150 -5.10 3.54 14.33
C LEU A 150 -5.38 4.28 15.64
N VAL A 151 -6.21 3.73 16.52
CA VAL A 151 -6.45 4.29 17.87
C VAL A 151 -5.19 4.17 18.73
N GLU A 152 -4.58 3.00 18.81
CA GLU A 152 -3.34 2.76 19.57
C GLU A 152 -2.18 3.65 19.06
N ASN A 153 -2.11 3.86 17.76
CA ASN A 153 -1.14 4.79 17.14
C ASN A 153 -1.56 6.27 17.23
N LYS A 154 -2.64 6.61 17.94
CA LYS A 154 -3.14 7.98 18.14
C LYS A 154 -3.48 8.73 16.85
N ILE A 155 -3.85 8.02 15.81
CA ILE A 155 -4.26 8.58 14.51
C ILE A 155 -5.72 9.00 14.55
N CYS A 156 -6.55 8.25 15.26
CA CYS A 156 -7.96 8.56 15.50
C CYS A 156 -8.38 8.21 16.93
N SER A 157 -9.57 8.62 17.34
CA SER A 157 -10.17 8.22 18.62
C SER A 157 -11.06 6.98 18.42
N GLU A 158 -11.32 6.22 19.49
CA GLU A 158 -12.23 5.06 19.49
C GLU A 158 -13.61 5.38 18.90
N LYS A 159 -14.15 6.57 19.17
CA LYS A 159 -15.44 7.03 18.64
C LYS A 159 -15.49 7.11 17.11
N LYS A 160 -14.33 7.08 16.44
CA LYS A 160 -14.22 7.09 14.98
C LYS A 160 -14.03 5.72 14.36
N VAL A 161 -14.00 4.66 15.18
CA VAL A 161 -14.00 3.27 14.69
C VAL A 161 -15.45 2.89 14.36
N ALA A 162 -15.72 2.69 13.08
CA ALA A 162 -17.08 2.47 12.58
C ALA A 162 -17.49 0.99 12.57
N LEU A 163 -16.53 0.06 12.52
CA LEU A 163 -16.80 -1.37 12.46
C LEU A 163 -16.62 -2.02 13.84
N THR A 164 -17.67 -2.64 14.33
CA THR A 164 -17.68 -3.42 15.57
C THR A 164 -18.27 -4.81 15.32
N VAL A 165 -17.93 -5.76 16.17
CA VAL A 165 -18.48 -7.12 16.14
C VAL A 165 -19.39 -7.29 17.35
N LEU A 166 -20.64 -7.65 17.09
CA LEU A 166 -21.58 -8.05 18.15
C LEU A 166 -21.23 -9.48 18.59
N ALA A 167 -20.91 -9.65 19.86
CA ALA A 167 -20.53 -10.92 20.43
C ALA A 167 -21.36 -11.23 21.68
N THR A 168 -21.53 -12.51 21.99
CA THR A 168 -22.27 -13.00 23.15
C THR A 168 -21.30 -13.58 24.18
N VAL A 169 -21.49 -13.25 25.46
CA VAL A 169 -20.82 -13.95 26.56
C VAL A 169 -21.46 -15.32 26.72
N VAL A 170 -20.72 -16.38 26.40
CA VAL A 170 -21.21 -17.76 26.43
C VAL A 170 -20.82 -18.51 27.70
N SER A 171 -19.85 -18.00 28.48
CA SER A 171 -19.43 -18.59 29.75
C SER A 171 -18.69 -17.58 30.63
N THR A 172 -18.80 -17.72 31.94
CA THR A 172 -18.04 -16.97 32.94
C THR A 172 -17.40 -17.93 33.95
N PRO A 173 -16.38 -18.68 33.55
CA PRO A 173 -15.81 -19.77 34.34
C PRO A 173 -15.08 -19.30 35.60
N THR A 174 -14.68 -18.04 35.67
CA THR A 174 -14.03 -17.42 36.84
C THR A 174 -14.46 -15.97 37.00
N LYS A 175 -14.18 -15.37 38.16
CA LYS A 175 -14.47 -13.94 38.41
C LYS A 175 -13.79 -12.98 37.44
N ASN A 176 -12.66 -13.39 36.85
CA ASN A 176 -11.81 -12.53 36.04
C ASN A 176 -11.77 -12.94 34.55
N ARG A 177 -12.64 -13.86 34.13
CA ARG A 177 -12.65 -14.36 32.76
C ARG A 177 -14.10 -14.63 32.29
N ALA A 178 -14.39 -14.04 31.13
CA ALA A 178 -15.59 -14.36 30.36
C ALA A 178 -15.16 -14.95 29.02
N ILE A 179 -15.94 -15.84 28.46
CA ILE A 179 -15.76 -16.42 27.13
C ILE A 179 -16.84 -15.83 26.23
N ILE A 180 -16.42 -15.35 25.07
CA ILE A 180 -17.30 -14.84 24.03
C ILE A 180 -17.22 -15.72 22.76
N ASP A 181 -18.27 -15.67 21.96
CA ASP A 181 -18.36 -16.43 20.70
C ASP A 181 -17.59 -15.77 19.51
N ALA A 182 -16.87 -14.68 19.75
CA ALA A 182 -16.03 -14.00 18.79
C ALA A 182 -14.56 -14.02 19.25
N GLY A 183 -13.71 -14.77 18.56
CA GLY A 183 -12.27 -14.85 18.80
C GLY A 183 -11.46 -14.45 17.54
N SER A 184 -10.22 -14.93 17.48
CA SER A 184 -9.29 -14.61 16.36
C SER A 184 -9.83 -14.92 14.96
N LYS A 185 -10.70 -15.91 14.82
CA LYS A 185 -11.30 -16.28 13.52
C LYS A 185 -12.38 -15.30 13.06
N VAL A 186 -12.95 -14.53 13.96
CA VAL A 186 -14.00 -13.53 13.68
C VAL A 186 -13.42 -12.12 13.67
N LEU A 187 -12.55 -11.82 14.63
CA LEU A 187 -11.99 -10.48 14.81
C LEU A 187 -10.79 -10.24 13.88
N THR A 188 -9.68 -10.91 14.14
CA THR A 188 -8.47 -10.85 13.31
C THR A 188 -7.44 -11.88 13.78
N SER A 189 -6.61 -12.35 12.85
CA SER A 189 -5.37 -13.07 13.17
C SER A 189 -4.13 -12.19 13.04
N ASP A 190 -4.28 -10.99 12.47
CA ASP A 190 -3.20 -10.00 12.34
C ASP A 190 -3.30 -8.99 13.49
N LEU A 191 -2.39 -9.09 14.41
CA LEU A 191 -2.41 -8.29 15.65
C LEU A 191 -1.76 -6.90 15.49
N PHE A 192 -1.13 -6.59 14.36
CA PHE A 192 -0.45 -5.30 14.11
C PHE A 192 0.50 -4.87 15.26
N GLY A 193 1.17 -5.84 15.90
CA GLY A 193 2.07 -5.60 17.03
C GLY A 193 1.38 -5.48 18.39
N MET A 194 0.08 -5.65 18.48
CA MET A 194 -0.68 -5.74 19.74
C MET A 194 -0.63 -7.16 20.31
N ASN A 195 -0.91 -7.32 21.62
CA ASN A 195 -0.87 -8.60 22.32
C ASN A 195 -2.26 -9.24 22.51
N ASP A 196 -3.28 -8.70 21.83
CA ASP A 196 -4.67 -9.15 21.99
C ASP A 196 -5.44 -8.96 20.66
N HIS A 197 -6.60 -9.61 20.56
CA HIS A 197 -7.43 -9.61 19.36
C HIS A 197 -8.44 -8.46 19.29
N GLY A 198 -8.60 -7.69 20.35
CA GLY A 198 -9.56 -6.61 20.38
C GLY A 198 -9.83 -6.05 21.77
N SER A 199 -10.64 -4.99 21.80
CA SER A 199 -11.16 -4.37 23.02
C SER A 199 -12.68 -4.36 23.01
N ILE A 200 -13.28 -4.19 24.19
CA ILE A 200 -14.73 -4.10 24.35
C ILE A 200 -15.13 -2.63 24.28
N VAL A 201 -16.12 -2.31 23.45
CA VAL A 201 -16.65 -0.94 23.33
C VAL A 201 -17.15 -0.46 24.71
N ASN A 202 -16.77 0.75 25.08
CA ASN A 202 -17.00 1.38 26.39
C ASN A 202 -16.29 0.72 27.60
N TYR A 203 -15.47 -0.32 27.39
CA TYR A 203 -14.69 -0.99 28.43
C TYR A 203 -13.26 -1.17 27.94
N PRO A 204 -12.49 -0.06 27.79
CA PRO A 204 -11.16 -0.11 27.16
C PRO A 204 -10.13 -0.89 27.98
N GLU A 205 -10.39 -1.17 29.26
CA GLU A 205 -9.57 -2.01 30.13
C GLU A 205 -9.71 -3.51 29.86
N LEU A 206 -10.80 -3.92 29.21
CA LEU A 206 -11.03 -5.33 28.86
C LEU A 206 -10.36 -5.67 27.54
N ARG A 207 -9.71 -6.83 27.49
CA ARG A 207 -8.98 -7.34 26.32
C ARG A 207 -9.51 -8.71 25.89
N ILE A 208 -9.53 -8.91 24.57
CA ILE A 208 -9.88 -10.20 23.95
C ILE A 208 -8.57 -10.90 23.60
N ILE A 209 -8.22 -11.95 24.33
CA ILE A 209 -6.97 -12.73 24.22
C ILE A 209 -7.23 -14.13 23.70
#